data_d782bb67764452539c63134505869e6e
#
_entry.id   d782bb67764452539c63134505869e6e
#
_cell.length_a   1.000
_cell.length_b   1.000
_cell.length_c   1.000
_cell.angle_alpha   90.00
_cell.angle_beta   90.00
_cell.angle_gamma   90.00
#
_symmetry.space_group_name_H-M   'P 1'
#
loop_
_entity.id
_entity.type
_entity.pdbx_description
1 polymer ?
#
loop_
_entity_poly.entity_id
_entity_poly.type
_entity_poly.pdbx_seq_one_letter_code
_entity_poly.pdbx_strand_id
1 'polypeptide(L)'
;DRSGAAFPYREMVKEWTGAWVHNSEFEAKQPQLEPHPVGADPQGLMHARPARVEFPTLDVLPNNPFQTYQVGSPIINVILPGHGYTTGDIKRFRGSPTTAGAFNTPNGIGGITGSTIAKAVGYTITVGKYISGATNTTGTNGTDWFYFSADTNATSVVNGGGGFPVSVGPVTLQA
;
A
#
# COMPACT_ATOMS: atom_id res chain seq x y z
N ASP A 1 31.49 27.57 51.21
CA ASP A 1 30.47 27.49 52.25
C ASP A 1 29.57 28.72 52.14
N ARG A 2 28.25 28.49 52.30
CA ARG A 2 27.21 29.50 52.08
C ARG A 2 27.16 30.58 53.15
N SER A 3 27.57 30.24 54.37
CA SER A 3 27.62 31.17 55.53
C SER A 3 28.89 31.98 55.63
N GLY A 4 29.92 31.63 54.90
CA GLY A 4 31.27 32.21 55.03
C GLY A 4 32.04 31.77 56.29
N ALA A 5 31.48 30.82 57.05
CA ALA A 5 32.16 30.27 58.22
C ALA A 5 33.14 29.15 57.81
N ALA A 6 34.24 29.03 58.55
CA ALA A 6 35.23 27.98 58.25
C ALA A 6 34.85 26.70 59.02
N PHE A 7 34.52 25.63 58.26
CA PHE A 7 34.21 24.30 58.79
C PHE A 7 35.30 23.28 58.42
N PRO A 8 35.48 22.23 59.25
CA PRO A 8 36.35 21.14 58.87
C PRO A 8 35.92 20.46 57.59
N TYR A 9 36.82 20.17 56.66
CA TYR A 9 36.51 19.54 55.39
C TYR A 9 35.76 18.20 55.51
N ARG A 10 35.98 17.49 56.62
CA ARG A 10 35.29 16.21 56.89
C ARG A 10 33.80 16.36 57.14
N GLU A 11 33.30 17.54 57.44
CA GLU A 11 31.89 17.86 57.74
C GLU A 11 31.21 18.52 56.52
N MET A 12 31.99 18.70 55.43
CA MET A 12 31.48 19.26 54.17
C MET A 12 30.83 18.19 53.32
N VAL A 13 29.65 18.46 52.82
CA VAL A 13 28.88 17.61 51.88
C VAL A 13 28.65 18.36 50.61
N LYS A 14 28.74 17.64 49.47
CA LYS A 14 28.43 18.21 48.16
C LYS A 14 26.93 18.29 47.92
N GLU A 15 26.44 19.50 47.74
CA GLU A 15 25.05 19.78 47.46
C GLU A 15 24.70 19.49 45.97
N TRP A 16 23.42 19.39 45.66
CA TRP A 16 22.91 19.16 44.27
C TRP A 16 23.33 20.27 43.29
N THR A 17 23.59 21.48 43.77
CA THR A 17 24.10 22.60 43.00
C THR A 17 25.59 22.42 42.60
N GLY A 18 26.27 21.46 43.20
CA GLY A 18 27.68 21.23 43.05
C GLY A 18 28.57 21.96 44.07
N ALA A 19 27.99 22.81 44.91
CA ALA A 19 28.71 23.51 45.99
C ALA A 19 29.02 22.56 47.16
N TRP A 20 30.12 22.81 47.86
CA TRP A 20 30.46 22.14 49.11
C TRP A 20 29.92 22.97 50.27
N VAL A 21 29.00 22.43 51.06
CA VAL A 21 28.38 23.08 52.19
C VAL A 21 28.57 22.24 53.45
N HIS A 22 28.54 22.88 54.61
CA HIS A 22 28.53 22.15 55.87
C HIS A 22 27.24 21.34 55.99
N ASN A 23 27.28 20.19 56.66
CA ASN A 23 26.14 19.30 56.83
C ASN A 23 24.89 19.98 57.44
N SER A 24 25.09 21.00 58.32
CA SER A 24 23.98 21.79 58.89
C SER A 24 23.29 22.74 57.88
N GLU A 25 23.99 23.06 56.78
CA GLU A 25 23.49 23.94 55.72
C GLU A 25 23.05 23.17 54.48
N PHE A 26 23.14 21.85 54.51
CA PHE A 26 22.76 20.99 53.41
C PHE A 26 21.27 21.09 53.08
N GLU A 27 20.94 21.47 51.89
CA GLU A 27 19.60 21.46 51.35
C GLU A 27 19.44 20.34 50.31
N ALA A 28 18.48 19.46 50.58
CA ALA A 28 18.11 18.45 49.60
C ALA A 28 17.52 19.10 48.34
N LYS A 29 17.80 18.53 47.18
CA LYS A 29 17.21 18.98 45.92
C LYS A 29 15.67 18.94 46.04
N GLN A 30 15.03 20.04 45.68
CA GLN A 30 13.59 20.10 45.62
C GLN A 30 13.05 19.07 44.61
N PRO A 31 12.07 18.25 45.00
CA PRO A 31 11.49 17.23 44.11
C PRO A 31 10.95 17.79 42.81
N GLN A 32 10.55 19.06 42.79
CA GLN A 32 10.06 19.74 41.61
C GLN A 32 11.14 19.98 40.55
N LEU A 33 12.42 19.97 40.94
CA LEU A 33 13.57 20.14 40.08
C LEU A 33 14.10 18.79 39.52
N GLU A 34 13.56 17.69 40.02
CA GLU A 34 13.82 16.38 39.44
C GLU A 34 12.83 16.15 38.30
N PRO A 35 13.35 15.74 37.13
CA PRO A 35 12.42 15.32 36.07
C PRO A 35 11.54 14.22 36.66
N HIS A 36 10.23 14.40 36.62
CA HIS A 36 9.30 13.32 36.96
C HIS A 36 9.73 12.06 36.27
N PRO A 37 9.89 10.92 36.96
CA PRO A 37 10.03 9.66 36.30
C PRO A 37 8.80 9.50 35.40
N VAL A 38 9.01 9.62 34.13
CA VAL A 38 7.95 9.34 33.14
C VAL A 38 7.73 7.84 33.27
N GLY A 39 6.79 7.46 34.16
CA GLY A 39 6.25 6.12 34.12
C GLY A 39 5.76 5.88 32.71
N ALA A 40 5.87 4.66 32.22
CA ALA A 40 5.41 4.32 30.89
C ALA A 40 4.00 4.88 30.69
N ASP A 41 3.90 6.03 30.03
CA ASP A 41 2.63 6.61 29.65
C ASP A 41 2.11 5.74 28.50
N PRO A 42 1.06 4.94 28.71
CA PRO A 42 0.50 4.10 27.66
C PRO A 42 -0.11 4.93 26.52
N GLN A 43 -0.25 6.23 26.70
CA GLN A 43 -0.67 7.18 25.66
C GLN A 43 0.50 7.92 25.01
N GLY A 44 1.64 7.96 25.66
CA GLY A 44 2.86 8.55 25.14
C GLY A 44 3.72 7.55 24.41
N LEU A 45 3.22 7.01 23.32
CA LEU A 45 4.10 6.31 22.38
C LEU A 45 5.15 7.30 21.89
N MET A 46 6.39 7.13 22.34
CA MET A 46 7.53 7.98 21.97
C MET A 46 7.74 8.05 20.44
N HIS A 47 7.05 7.23 19.70
CA HIS A 47 6.96 7.21 18.25
C HIS A 47 5.59 6.62 17.82
N ALA A 48 4.51 7.26 18.27
CA ALA A 48 3.18 6.92 17.77
C ALA A 48 3.13 7.24 16.27
N ARG A 49 3.58 6.30 15.46
CA ARG A 49 3.20 6.30 14.07
C ARG A 49 1.82 5.64 14.01
N PRO A 50 0.78 6.35 13.58
CA PRO A 50 -0.44 5.68 13.20
C PRO A 50 -0.04 4.58 12.21
N ALA A 51 -0.65 3.41 12.33
CA ALA A 51 -0.44 2.35 11.38
C ALA A 51 -0.53 2.99 9.99
N ARG A 52 0.56 2.90 9.22
CA ARG A 52 0.57 3.46 7.86
C ARG A 52 -0.46 2.69 7.06
N VAL A 53 -1.62 3.29 6.91
CA VAL A 53 -2.60 2.80 5.96
C VAL A 53 -2.03 3.11 4.59
N GLU A 54 -1.39 2.14 3.98
CA GLU A 54 -1.02 2.26 2.59
C GLU A 54 -2.32 2.24 1.80
N PHE A 55 -2.60 3.38 1.15
CA PHE A 55 -3.71 3.42 0.23
C PHE A 55 -3.45 2.39 -0.87
N PRO A 56 -4.43 1.57 -1.21
CA PRO A 56 -4.27 0.63 -2.30
C PRO A 56 -3.93 1.41 -3.57
N THR A 57 -2.76 1.13 -4.12
CA THR A 57 -2.27 1.74 -5.35
C THR A 57 -3.03 1.21 -6.55
N LEU A 58 -3.18 2.06 -7.56
CA LEU A 58 -3.66 1.67 -8.88
C LEU A 58 -2.46 1.39 -9.77
N ASP A 59 -2.47 0.24 -10.42
CA ASP A 59 -1.45 -0.10 -11.40
C ASP A 59 -1.91 0.37 -12.78
N VAL A 60 -1.05 1.12 -13.46
CA VAL A 60 -1.30 1.56 -14.84
C VAL A 60 -0.98 0.42 -15.78
N LEU A 61 -1.90 0.11 -16.69
CA LEU A 61 -1.71 -0.96 -17.65
C LEU A 61 -0.80 -0.53 -18.82
N PRO A 62 0.08 -1.41 -19.30
CA PRO A 62 0.86 -1.14 -20.49
C PRO A 62 -0.03 -0.96 -21.74
N ASN A 63 0.57 -0.66 -22.88
CA ASN A 63 -0.16 -0.62 -24.15
C ASN A 63 -0.52 -2.04 -24.60
N ASN A 64 -1.75 -2.22 -25.10
CA ASN A 64 -2.30 -3.49 -25.59
C ASN A 64 -2.21 -4.66 -24.58
N PRO A 65 -2.58 -4.47 -23.31
CA PRO A 65 -2.43 -5.50 -22.29
C PRO A 65 -3.50 -6.57 -22.35
N PHE A 66 -4.66 -6.26 -22.92
CA PHE A 66 -5.79 -7.18 -23.00
C PHE A 66 -5.67 -8.07 -24.23
N GLN A 67 -5.79 -9.37 -24.02
CA GLN A 67 -5.79 -10.37 -25.09
C GLN A 67 -7.01 -11.27 -24.93
N THR A 68 -7.91 -11.27 -25.92
CA THR A 68 -9.02 -12.23 -25.95
C THR A 68 -8.48 -13.62 -26.27
N TYR A 69 -8.98 -14.63 -25.55
CA TYR A 69 -8.47 -16.00 -25.68
C TYR A 69 -8.86 -16.62 -27.03
N GLN A 70 -10.15 -16.71 -27.30
CA GLN A 70 -10.70 -17.24 -28.55
C GLN A 70 -12.10 -16.71 -28.81
N VAL A 71 -12.54 -16.82 -30.04
CA VAL A 71 -13.93 -16.50 -30.44
C VAL A 71 -14.90 -17.36 -29.66
N GLY A 72 -15.97 -16.75 -29.14
CA GLY A 72 -16.98 -17.43 -28.32
C GLY A 72 -16.57 -17.64 -26.86
N SER A 73 -15.38 -17.22 -26.44
CA SER A 73 -14.92 -17.31 -25.05
C SER A 73 -15.02 -15.96 -24.33
N PRO A 74 -15.44 -15.94 -23.06
CA PRO A 74 -15.43 -14.73 -22.24
C PRO A 74 -14.05 -14.43 -21.63
N ILE A 75 -13.04 -15.29 -21.83
CA ILE A 75 -11.74 -15.17 -21.20
C ILE A 75 -10.91 -14.05 -21.84
N ILE A 76 -10.42 -13.16 -21.00
CA ILE A 76 -9.48 -12.11 -21.36
C ILE A 76 -8.21 -12.29 -20.53
N ASN A 77 -7.09 -12.54 -21.20
CA ASN A 77 -5.76 -12.49 -20.60
C ASN A 77 -5.31 -11.03 -20.51
N VAL A 78 -4.63 -10.69 -19.42
CA VAL A 78 -4.07 -9.35 -19.18
C VAL A 78 -2.60 -9.47 -18.85
N ILE A 79 -1.77 -8.71 -19.55
CA ILE A 79 -0.35 -8.59 -19.22
C ILE A 79 -0.13 -7.36 -18.34
N LEU A 80 0.48 -7.58 -17.18
CA LEU A 80 0.94 -6.54 -16.26
C LEU A 80 2.18 -7.06 -15.54
N PRO A 81 3.38 -6.73 -16.02
CA PRO A 81 4.61 -7.25 -15.43
C PRO A 81 4.74 -6.95 -13.94
N GLY A 82 5.06 -7.97 -13.16
CA GLY A 82 5.31 -7.84 -11.73
C GLY A 82 4.08 -7.43 -10.88
N HIS A 83 2.88 -7.77 -11.30
CA HIS A 83 1.63 -7.29 -10.68
C HIS A 83 1.43 -7.69 -9.21
N GLY A 84 2.08 -8.73 -8.71
CA GLY A 84 1.98 -9.17 -7.32
C GLY A 84 0.59 -9.60 -6.85
N TYR A 85 -0.36 -9.86 -7.77
CA TYR A 85 -1.72 -10.28 -7.43
C TYR A 85 -1.79 -11.77 -7.09
N THR A 86 -2.86 -12.16 -6.41
CA THR A 86 -3.15 -13.55 -6.08
C THR A 86 -4.44 -14.02 -6.75
N THR A 87 -4.48 -15.32 -7.06
CA THR A 87 -5.71 -15.92 -7.61
C THR A 87 -6.85 -15.80 -6.59
N GLY A 88 -8.01 -15.31 -7.05
CA GLY A 88 -9.16 -15.03 -6.21
C GLY A 88 -9.31 -13.54 -5.85
N ASP A 89 -8.30 -12.71 -6.09
CA ASP A 89 -8.44 -11.27 -5.90
C ASP A 89 -9.53 -10.70 -6.79
N ILE A 90 -10.26 -9.70 -6.27
CA ILE A 90 -11.23 -8.95 -7.06
C ILE A 90 -10.59 -7.63 -7.48
N LYS A 91 -10.40 -7.47 -8.77
CA LYS A 91 -9.77 -6.28 -9.38
C LYS A 91 -10.75 -5.56 -10.30
N ARG A 92 -10.69 -4.24 -10.26
CA ARG A 92 -11.49 -3.37 -11.12
C ARG A 92 -10.61 -2.64 -12.10
N PHE A 93 -10.97 -2.70 -13.38
CA PHE A 93 -10.35 -1.88 -14.41
C PHE A 93 -11.03 -0.51 -14.43
N ARG A 94 -10.24 0.53 -14.51
CA ARG A 94 -10.68 1.92 -14.58
C ARG A 94 -10.11 2.57 -15.81
N GLY A 95 -10.91 3.41 -16.43
CA GLY A 95 -10.59 4.13 -17.64
C GLY A 95 -11.88 4.55 -18.32
N SER A 96 -11.81 5.51 -19.23
CA SER A 96 -13.00 5.91 -19.99
C SER A 96 -13.40 4.81 -20.97
N PRO A 97 -14.59 4.23 -20.85
CA PRO A 97 -15.05 3.21 -21.80
C PRO A 97 -15.28 3.75 -23.23
N THR A 98 -15.32 5.09 -23.36
CA THR A 98 -15.56 5.78 -24.63
C THR A 98 -14.32 6.45 -25.21
N THR A 99 -13.20 6.50 -24.47
CA THR A 99 -11.96 7.09 -24.97
C THR A 99 -11.26 6.12 -25.92
N ALA A 100 -10.97 6.57 -27.12
CA ALA A 100 -10.20 5.79 -28.09
C ALA A 100 -8.85 5.38 -27.47
N GLY A 101 -8.48 4.11 -27.65
CA GLY A 101 -7.26 3.54 -27.11
C GLY A 101 -7.39 2.90 -25.73
N ALA A 102 -8.27 3.39 -24.83
CA ALA A 102 -8.42 2.80 -23.49
C ALA A 102 -8.92 1.35 -23.56
N PHE A 103 -10.07 1.14 -24.19
CA PHE A 103 -10.66 -0.18 -24.39
C PHE A 103 -11.03 -0.44 -25.86
N ASN A 104 -10.29 0.15 -26.81
CA ASN A 104 -10.49 -0.02 -28.24
C ASN A 104 -11.94 0.27 -28.72
N THR A 105 -12.50 1.43 -28.34
CA THR A 105 -13.84 1.81 -28.78
C THR A 105 -13.91 2.14 -30.31
N PRO A 106 -15.07 1.96 -30.96
CA PRO A 106 -16.37 1.67 -30.36
C PRO A 106 -16.66 0.19 -30.06
N ASN A 107 -15.87 -0.72 -30.58
CA ASN A 107 -16.17 -2.17 -30.57
C ASN A 107 -15.56 -2.89 -29.37
N GLY A 108 -14.87 -2.18 -28.45
CA GLY A 108 -14.19 -2.81 -27.32
C GLY A 108 -13.00 -3.66 -27.76
N ILE A 109 -12.64 -4.64 -26.95
CA ILE A 109 -11.56 -5.57 -27.21
C ILE A 109 -12.15 -6.88 -27.70
N GLY A 110 -11.99 -7.18 -28.98
CA GLY A 110 -12.55 -8.38 -29.59
C GLY A 110 -14.08 -8.51 -29.45
N GLY A 111 -14.81 -7.39 -29.51
CA GLY A 111 -16.27 -7.35 -29.35
C GLY A 111 -16.75 -7.23 -27.92
N ILE A 112 -15.86 -7.30 -26.92
CA ILE A 112 -16.18 -7.05 -25.50
C ILE A 112 -16.06 -5.56 -25.25
N THR A 113 -17.16 -4.90 -24.87
CA THR A 113 -17.22 -3.44 -24.77
C THR A 113 -16.39 -2.92 -23.58
N GLY A 114 -15.92 -1.68 -23.68
CA GLY A 114 -15.18 -1.04 -22.61
C GLY A 114 -15.97 -0.91 -21.29
N SER A 115 -17.30 -0.73 -21.38
CA SER A 115 -18.18 -0.70 -20.22
C SER A 115 -18.26 -2.06 -19.52
N THR A 116 -18.18 -3.15 -20.26
CA THR A 116 -18.08 -4.50 -19.70
C THR A 116 -16.76 -4.67 -18.96
N ILE A 117 -15.63 -4.29 -19.57
CA ILE A 117 -14.30 -4.43 -18.97
C ILE A 117 -14.18 -3.54 -17.72
N ALA A 118 -14.67 -2.29 -17.78
CA ALA A 118 -14.62 -1.33 -16.69
C ALA A 118 -15.73 -1.49 -15.64
N LYS A 119 -16.28 -2.68 -15.50
CA LYS A 119 -17.37 -3.02 -14.58
C LYS A 119 -17.08 -2.55 -13.15
N ALA A 120 -18.06 -1.88 -12.53
CA ALA A 120 -17.89 -1.25 -11.22
C ALA A 120 -17.57 -2.25 -10.09
N VAL A 121 -18.17 -3.44 -10.13
CA VAL A 121 -17.94 -4.49 -9.13
C VAL A 121 -16.63 -5.26 -9.33
N GLY A 122 -15.91 -5.00 -10.43
CA GLY A 122 -14.68 -5.69 -10.78
C GLY A 122 -14.88 -7.13 -11.22
N TYR A 123 -13.77 -7.83 -11.36
CA TYR A 123 -13.70 -9.23 -11.76
C TYR A 123 -12.83 -10.01 -10.79
N THR A 124 -13.22 -11.24 -10.49
CA THR A 124 -12.30 -12.19 -9.83
C THR A 124 -11.26 -12.61 -10.85
N ILE A 125 -9.99 -12.46 -10.49
CA ILE A 125 -8.86 -12.78 -11.37
C ILE A 125 -8.25 -14.13 -11.01
N THR A 126 -7.63 -14.75 -12.01
CA THR A 126 -6.76 -15.92 -11.82
C THR A 126 -5.39 -15.57 -12.35
N VAL A 127 -4.37 -15.78 -11.52
CA VAL A 127 -2.97 -15.51 -11.86
C VAL A 127 -2.49 -16.55 -12.86
N GLY A 128 -1.79 -16.08 -13.89
CA GLY A 128 -1.30 -16.89 -14.99
C GLY A 128 -1.96 -16.53 -16.31
N LYS A 129 -1.43 -17.06 -17.40
CA LYS A 129 -2.01 -16.90 -18.75
C LYS A 129 -2.90 -18.09 -19.08
N TYR A 130 -4.11 -17.82 -19.55
CA TYR A 130 -5.00 -18.87 -20.03
C TYR A 130 -4.62 -19.27 -21.46
N ILE A 131 -4.18 -20.52 -21.66
CA ILE A 131 -3.69 -21.06 -22.92
C ILE A 131 -4.28 -22.47 -23.11
N SER A 132 -4.81 -22.76 -24.29
CA SER A 132 -5.33 -24.09 -24.66
C SER A 132 -6.31 -24.69 -23.65
N GLY A 133 -7.17 -23.84 -23.08
CA GLY A 133 -8.19 -24.28 -22.11
C GLY A 133 -7.68 -24.48 -20.68
N ALA A 134 -6.44 -24.12 -20.38
CA ALA A 134 -5.83 -24.26 -19.05
C ALA A 134 -5.07 -23.00 -18.63
N THR A 135 -4.88 -22.87 -17.31
CA THR A 135 -4.03 -21.82 -16.73
C THR A 135 -2.56 -22.24 -16.83
N ASN A 136 -1.73 -21.36 -17.39
CA ASN A 136 -0.29 -21.53 -17.43
C ASN A 136 0.38 -20.50 -16.50
N THR A 137 1.12 -20.97 -15.50
CA THR A 137 1.86 -20.15 -14.55
C THR A 137 3.38 -20.30 -14.70
N THR A 138 3.85 -21.03 -15.72
CA THR A 138 5.28 -21.31 -15.91
C THR A 138 6.03 -20.07 -16.36
N GLY A 139 7.18 -19.81 -15.75
CA GLY A 139 8.01 -18.65 -16.03
C GLY A 139 7.28 -17.34 -15.75
N THR A 140 7.42 -16.34 -16.64
CA THR A 140 6.78 -15.03 -16.51
C THR A 140 5.25 -15.07 -16.60
N ASN A 141 4.64 -16.17 -17.04
CA ASN A 141 3.18 -16.28 -17.06
C ASN A 141 2.57 -16.19 -15.66
N GLY A 142 3.26 -16.64 -14.61
CA GLY A 142 2.77 -16.55 -13.24
C GLY A 142 3.00 -15.19 -12.57
N THR A 143 3.93 -14.38 -13.08
CA THR A 143 4.29 -13.08 -12.51
C THR A 143 3.75 -11.90 -13.30
N ASP A 144 3.57 -12.08 -14.60
CA ASP A 144 3.28 -11.00 -15.53
C ASP A 144 1.89 -11.11 -16.17
N TRP A 145 1.20 -12.21 -15.98
CA TRP A 145 -0.10 -12.45 -16.57
C TRP A 145 -1.14 -12.83 -15.52
N PHE A 146 -2.33 -12.36 -15.74
CA PHE A 146 -3.55 -12.86 -15.11
C PHE A 146 -4.69 -12.83 -16.11
N TYR A 147 -5.79 -13.51 -15.82
CA TYR A 147 -6.97 -13.46 -16.66
C TYR A 147 -8.24 -13.34 -15.82
N PHE A 148 -9.29 -12.93 -16.49
CA PHE A 148 -10.64 -12.91 -15.92
C PHE A 148 -11.67 -13.35 -16.96
N SER A 149 -12.87 -13.68 -16.49
CA SER A 149 -14.00 -14.00 -17.35
C SER A 149 -14.90 -12.78 -17.46
N ALA A 150 -15.03 -12.23 -18.67
CA ALA A 150 -15.94 -11.13 -18.94
C ALA A 150 -17.41 -11.62 -18.95
N ASP A 151 -18.37 -10.67 -18.87
CA ASP A 151 -19.80 -11.00 -18.90
C ASP A 151 -20.30 -11.31 -20.34
N THR A 152 -19.47 -11.06 -21.35
CA THR A 152 -19.78 -11.27 -22.77
C THR A 152 -18.66 -12.02 -23.46
N ASN A 153 -19.00 -12.76 -24.51
CA ASN A 153 -18.02 -13.53 -25.28
C ASN A 153 -17.33 -12.68 -26.33
N ALA A 154 -16.07 -13.00 -26.58
CA ALA A 154 -15.31 -12.37 -27.65
C ALA A 154 -15.81 -12.81 -29.03
N THR A 155 -15.86 -11.86 -29.95
CA THR A 155 -16.19 -12.10 -31.38
C THR A 155 -14.96 -12.24 -32.26
N SER A 156 -13.79 -11.82 -31.75
CA SER A 156 -12.50 -11.94 -32.43
C SER A 156 -11.37 -12.10 -31.43
N VAL A 157 -10.24 -12.68 -31.91
CA VAL A 157 -9.01 -12.79 -31.12
C VAL A 157 -8.13 -11.60 -31.44
N VAL A 158 -7.97 -10.71 -30.47
CA VAL A 158 -7.20 -9.47 -30.63
C VAL A 158 -6.47 -9.10 -29.34
N ASN A 159 -5.43 -8.30 -29.51
CA ASN A 159 -4.80 -7.57 -28.41
C ASN A 159 -5.21 -6.10 -28.50
N GLY A 160 -5.42 -5.44 -27.37
CA GLY A 160 -5.82 -4.04 -27.43
C GLY A 160 -5.94 -3.37 -26.08
N GLY A 161 -6.34 -2.11 -26.14
CA GLY A 161 -6.63 -1.27 -24.98
C GLY A 161 -5.40 -0.88 -24.16
N GLY A 162 -5.65 -0.50 -22.93
CA GLY A 162 -4.60 -0.16 -21.96
C GLY A 162 -3.95 1.21 -22.17
N GLY A 163 -2.71 1.33 -21.74
CA GLY A 163 -1.97 2.58 -21.75
C GLY A 163 -2.35 3.49 -20.58
N PHE A 164 -1.78 4.69 -20.56
CA PHE A 164 -1.92 5.67 -19.46
C PHE A 164 -3.36 5.91 -18.96
N PRO A 165 -4.41 5.93 -19.80
CA PRO A 165 -5.76 6.17 -19.29
C PRO A 165 -6.41 4.95 -18.63
N VAL A 166 -5.74 3.79 -18.59
CA VAL A 166 -6.30 2.56 -18.02
C VAL A 166 -5.49 2.09 -16.83
N SER A 167 -6.17 1.91 -15.73
CA SER A 167 -5.58 1.36 -14.51
C SER A 167 -6.39 0.18 -13.97
N VAL A 168 -5.73 -0.66 -13.19
CA VAL A 168 -6.32 -1.79 -12.49
C VAL A 168 -5.99 -1.70 -11.00
N GLY A 169 -6.89 -2.13 -10.15
CA GLY A 169 -6.68 -2.12 -8.71
C GLY A 169 -7.90 -2.63 -7.95
N PRO A 170 -7.94 -2.45 -6.63
CA PRO A 170 -9.04 -2.90 -5.81
C PRO A 170 -10.36 -2.23 -6.21
N VAL A 171 -11.47 -2.88 -5.88
CA VAL A 171 -12.81 -2.36 -6.22
C VAL A 171 -13.08 -1.04 -5.50
N THR A 172 -12.79 -0.99 -4.22
CA THR A 172 -12.93 0.21 -3.38
C THR A 172 -11.57 0.86 -3.19
N LEU A 173 -11.47 2.12 -3.56
CA LEU A 173 -10.36 2.98 -3.13
C LEU A 173 -10.88 3.71 -1.89
N GLN A 174 -10.22 3.50 -0.76
CA GLN A 174 -10.50 4.34 0.41
C GLN A 174 -10.02 5.77 0.08
N ALA A 175 -10.94 6.71 0.26
CA ALA A 175 -10.65 8.14 0.15
C ALA A 175 -9.97 8.64 1.43
#